data_0a63a9b48123796d5b057e5289373e9a
#
_entry.id   0a63a9b48123796d5b057e5289373e9a
#
_cell.length_a   1.000
_cell.length_b   1.000
_cell.length_c   1.000
_cell.angle_alpha   90.00
_cell.angle_beta   90.00
_cell.angle_gamma   90.00
#
_symmetry.space_group_name_H-M   'P 1'
#
loop_
_entity.id
_entity.type
_entity.pdbx_description
1 polymer ?
#
loop_
_entity_poly.entity_id
_entity_poly.type
_entity_poly.pdbx_seq_one_letter_code
_entity_poly.pdbx_strand_id
1 'polypeptide(L)'
;MNYTIVRSHRRTMAIQIKRDGRVVVRAPYAATDEEVRQLVEKHRDWIEKSLARQREAPAASPPELTEQEREELRRRGQEILPGRVVYWAARMDVLPTGIRITAARTRWGSCSGKNSLCFSLFLMRYPMEAIDAVVVHELAHIRHKNHGPDFYRLVEGTLPDYRQRIGLLKLPPSGSSGILIEAAFSYCVHRKNVI
;
A
#
# COMPACT_ATOMS: atom_id res chain seq x y z
N MET A 1 -18.11 -1.92 -22.02
CA MET A 1 -16.78 -1.53 -21.46
C MET A 1 -15.73 -2.49 -22.02
N ASN A 2 -14.59 -1.97 -22.52
CA ASN A 2 -13.52 -2.82 -23.03
C ASN A 2 -12.57 -3.22 -21.91
N TYR A 3 -12.25 -4.51 -21.79
CA TYR A 3 -11.28 -5.03 -20.83
C TYR A 3 -10.53 -6.22 -21.42
N THR A 4 -9.33 -6.49 -20.89
CA THR A 4 -8.49 -7.64 -21.26
C THR A 4 -8.50 -8.66 -20.14
N ILE A 5 -8.69 -9.95 -20.46
CA ILE A 5 -8.62 -11.03 -19.49
C ILE A 5 -7.20 -11.62 -19.50
N VAL A 6 -6.57 -11.70 -18.32
CA VAL A 6 -5.29 -12.38 -18.14
C VAL A 6 -5.50 -13.56 -17.18
N ARG A 7 -5.39 -14.77 -17.69
CA ARG A 7 -5.55 -16.01 -16.93
C ARG A 7 -4.22 -16.47 -16.34
N SER A 8 -4.26 -16.97 -15.12
CA SER A 8 -3.07 -17.46 -14.40
C SER A 8 -3.45 -18.46 -13.31
N HIS A 9 -2.45 -19.15 -12.71
CA HIS A 9 -2.60 -20.05 -11.55
C HIS A 9 -2.88 -19.25 -10.26
N ARG A 10 -4.04 -18.61 -10.18
CA ARG A 10 -4.49 -17.86 -9.00
C ARG A 10 -5.82 -18.43 -8.53
N ARG A 11 -6.16 -18.16 -7.28
CA ARG A 11 -7.43 -18.63 -6.66
C ARG A 11 -8.56 -17.59 -6.73
N THR A 12 -8.25 -16.33 -7.00
CA THR A 12 -9.23 -15.23 -6.95
C THR A 12 -9.16 -14.38 -8.21
N MET A 13 -10.28 -13.77 -8.59
CA MET A 13 -10.34 -12.76 -9.64
C MET A 13 -9.99 -11.37 -9.09
N ALA A 14 -9.43 -10.50 -9.93
CA ALA A 14 -9.16 -9.11 -9.59
C ALA A 14 -9.24 -8.21 -10.83
N ILE A 15 -9.81 -7.02 -10.66
CA ILE A 15 -9.83 -5.97 -11.68
C ILE A 15 -8.65 -5.03 -11.41
N GLN A 16 -7.91 -4.68 -12.43
CA GLN A 16 -6.79 -3.76 -12.40
C GLN A 16 -6.94 -2.71 -13.50
N ILE A 17 -6.89 -1.44 -13.13
CA ILE A 17 -6.82 -0.34 -14.10
C ILE A 17 -5.35 0.04 -14.26
N LYS A 18 -4.86 -0.03 -15.49
CA LYS A 18 -3.49 0.35 -15.83
C LYS A 18 -3.37 1.87 -15.95
N ARG A 19 -2.15 2.40 -15.87
CA ARG A 19 -1.87 3.85 -16.01
C ARG A 19 -2.34 4.44 -17.34
N ASP A 20 -2.38 3.61 -18.39
CA ASP A 20 -2.87 3.97 -19.72
C ASP A 20 -4.40 3.88 -19.87
N GLY A 21 -5.12 3.68 -18.77
CA GLY A 21 -6.57 3.55 -18.75
C GLY A 21 -7.10 2.17 -19.18
N ARG A 22 -6.23 1.21 -19.55
CA ARG A 22 -6.67 -0.14 -19.86
C ARG A 22 -7.18 -0.87 -18.62
N VAL A 23 -8.35 -1.47 -18.73
CA VAL A 23 -8.92 -2.35 -17.69
C VAL A 23 -8.45 -3.77 -17.95
N VAL A 24 -7.81 -4.39 -16.95
CA VAL A 24 -7.31 -5.76 -17.02
C VAL A 24 -7.95 -6.57 -15.91
N VAL A 25 -8.63 -7.67 -16.27
CA VAL A 25 -9.17 -8.63 -15.32
C VAL A 25 -8.22 -9.81 -15.21
N ARG A 26 -7.66 -10.03 -14.04
CA ARG A 26 -6.85 -11.22 -13.75
C ARG A 26 -7.76 -12.29 -13.18
N ALA A 27 -7.82 -13.45 -13.82
CA ALA A 27 -8.70 -14.55 -13.45
C ALA A 27 -7.94 -15.89 -13.31
N PRO A 28 -8.43 -16.85 -12.50
CA PRO A 28 -8.01 -18.23 -12.56
C PRO A 28 -8.25 -18.83 -13.94
N TYR A 29 -7.52 -19.88 -14.32
CA TYR A 29 -7.83 -20.63 -15.54
C TYR A 29 -9.23 -21.27 -15.50
N ALA A 30 -9.70 -21.67 -14.31
CA ALA A 30 -11.01 -22.28 -14.13
C ALA A 30 -12.19 -21.29 -14.18
N ALA A 31 -11.95 -19.98 -14.10
CA ALA A 31 -13.02 -19.00 -14.14
C ALA A 31 -13.61 -18.90 -15.55
N THR A 32 -14.94 -18.88 -15.66
CA THR A 32 -15.65 -18.72 -16.92
C THR A 32 -15.66 -17.25 -17.37
N ASP A 33 -15.87 -17.00 -18.65
CA ASP A 33 -15.99 -15.63 -19.17
C ASP A 33 -17.24 -14.93 -18.60
N GLU A 34 -18.28 -15.70 -18.27
CA GLU A 34 -19.49 -15.18 -17.64
C GLU A 34 -19.22 -14.68 -16.21
N GLU A 35 -18.47 -15.42 -15.41
CA GLU A 35 -18.05 -14.97 -14.07
C GLU A 35 -17.19 -13.71 -14.13
N VAL A 36 -16.31 -13.61 -15.13
CA VAL A 36 -15.53 -12.40 -15.37
C VAL A 36 -16.41 -11.23 -15.75
N ARG A 37 -17.41 -11.44 -16.61
CA ARG A 37 -18.38 -10.42 -17.02
C ARG A 37 -19.18 -9.91 -15.84
N GLN A 38 -19.72 -10.81 -15.02
CA GLN A 38 -20.46 -10.48 -13.80
C GLN A 38 -19.61 -9.67 -12.82
N LEU A 39 -18.33 -10.04 -12.65
CA LEU A 39 -17.41 -9.29 -11.81
C LEU A 39 -17.20 -7.86 -12.31
N VAL A 40 -16.99 -7.68 -13.62
CA VAL A 40 -16.83 -6.36 -14.24
C VAL A 40 -18.09 -5.53 -14.10
N GLU A 41 -19.26 -6.12 -14.35
CA GLU A 41 -20.56 -5.44 -14.22
C GLU A 41 -20.81 -5.01 -12.78
N LYS A 42 -20.59 -5.88 -11.81
CA LYS A 42 -20.71 -5.57 -10.37
C LYS A 42 -19.83 -4.39 -9.94
N HIS A 43 -18.70 -4.19 -10.61
CA HIS A 43 -17.75 -3.13 -10.28
C HIS A 43 -17.70 -2.00 -11.30
N ARG A 44 -18.70 -1.90 -12.19
CA ARG A 44 -18.77 -0.90 -13.27
C ARG A 44 -18.57 0.53 -12.76
N ASP A 45 -19.36 0.94 -11.77
CA ASP A 45 -19.30 2.30 -11.21
C ASP A 45 -17.92 2.64 -10.65
N TRP A 46 -17.28 1.67 -9.98
CA TRP A 46 -15.93 1.87 -9.46
C TRP A 46 -14.91 2.01 -10.58
N ILE A 47 -15.03 1.21 -11.65
CA ILE A 47 -14.14 1.29 -12.81
C ILE A 47 -14.30 2.66 -13.48
N GLU A 48 -15.54 3.11 -13.74
CA GLU A 48 -15.83 4.39 -14.40
C GLU A 48 -15.33 5.57 -13.57
N LYS A 49 -15.59 5.60 -12.26
CA LYS A 49 -15.07 6.62 -11.34
C LYS A 49 -13.54 6.63 -11.27
N SER A 50 -12.91 5.46 -11.37
CA SER A 50 -11.45 5.36 -11.36
C SER A 50 -10.83 5.83 -12.67
N LEU A 51 -11.45 5.53 -13.81
CA LEU A 51 -11.04 6.02 -15.13
C LEU A 51 -11.25 7.54 -15.26
N ALA A 52 -12.36 8.07 -14.76
CA ALA A 52 -12.63 9.50 -14.74
C ALA A 52 -11.56 10.25 -13.93
N ARG A 53 -11.29 9.82 -12.69
CA ARG A 53 -10.21 10.37 -11.87
C ARG A 53 -8.85 10.32 -12.54
N GLN A 54 -8.57 9.25 -13.27
CA GLN A 54 -7.30 9.11 -13.97
C GLN A 54 -7.19 10.04 -15.18
N ARG A 55 -8.31 10.39 -15.85
CA ARG A 55 -8.37 11.37 -16.93
C ARG A 55 -8.28 12.81 -16.43
N GLU A 56 -8.86 13.08 -15.25
CA GLU A 56 -8.85 14.38 -14.59
C GLU A 56 -7.52 14.65 -13.88
N ALA A 57 -6.77 13.59 -13.51
CA ALA A 57 -5.44 13.76 -12.98
C ALA A 57 -4.53 14.39 -14.04
N PRO A 58 -3.82 15.49 -13.73
CA PRO A 58 -2.91 16.11 -14.69
C PRO A 58 -1.96 15.08 -15.24
N ALA A 59 -1.76 15.10 -16.56
CA ALA A 59 -0.92 14.15 -17.31
C ALA A 59 0.57 14.14 -16.90
N ALA A 60 0.96 15.03 -16.01
CA ALA A 60 2.27 15.05 -15.38
C ALA A 60 2.34 13.88 -14.37
N SER A 61 2.89 12.75 -14.80
CA SER A 61 3.49 11.83 -13.83
C SER A 61 4.33 12.65 -12.87
N PRO A 62 4.24 12.42 -11.53
CA PRO A 62 5.13 13.08 -10.59
C PRO A 62 6.56 12.97 -11.14
N PRO A 63 7.35 14.06 -11.13
CA PRO A 63 8.71 14.00 -11.62
C PRO A 63 9.39 12.81 -10.98
N GLU A 64 9.97 11.97 -11.82
CA GLU A 64 10.70 10.82 -11.31
C GLU A 64 11.85 11.36 -10.47
N LEU A 65 11.94 10.89 -9.23
CA LEU A 65 13.09 11.22 -8.40
C LEU A 65 14.37 10.86 -9.14
N THR A 66 15.32 11.74 -9.11
CA THR A 66 16.68 11.46 -9.57
C THR A 66 17.27 10.28 -8.78
N GLU A 67 18.29 9.63 -9.30
CA GLU A 67 18.93 8.54 -8.59
C GLU A 67 19.58 9.03 -7.28
N GLN A 68 20.10 10.27 -7.26
CA GLN A 68 20.61 10.90 -6.06
C GLN A 68 19.56 11.08 -4.97
N GLU A 69 18.37 11.56 -5.34
CA GLU A 69 17.24 11.69 -4.38
C GLU A 69 16.77 10.33 -3.87
N ARG A 70 16.77 9.30 -4.72
CA ARG A 70 16.42 7.93 -4.29
C ARG A 70 17.44 7.37 -3.30
N GLU A 71 18.71 7.59 -3.56
CA GLU A 71 19.78 7.11 -2.69
C GLU A 71 19.76 7.83 -1.35
N GLU A 72 19.51 9.14 -1.34
CA GLU A 72 19.34 9.92 -0.11
C GLU A 72 18.16 9.40 0.73
N LEU A 73 17.01 9.14 0.11
CA LEU A 73 15.88 8.54 0.82
C LEU A 73 16.18 7.14 1.33
N ARG A 74 16.96 6.34 0.59
CA ARG A 74 17.39 5.01 1.03
C ARG A 74 18.30 5.10 2.24
N ARG A 75 19.30 5.98 2.20
CA ARG A 75 20.23 6.24 3.30
C ARG A 75 19.48 6.68 4.56
N ARG A 76 18.57 7.66 4.42
CA ARG A 76 17.71 8.11 5.52
C ARG A 76 16.86 6.97 6.09
N GLY A 77 16.32 6.10 5.24
CA GLY A 77 15.58 4.92 5.68
C GLY A 77 16.45 3.93 6.46
N GLN A 78 17.68 3.70 6.03
CA GLN A 78 18.62 2.83 6.73
C GLN A 78 19.03 3.38 8.10
N GLU A 79 19.09 4.68 8.25
CA GLU A 79 19.38 5.35 9.52
C GLU A 79 18.20 5.33 10.50
N ILE A 80 16.99 5.59 10.01
CA ILE A 80 15.80 5.80 10.85
C ILE A 80 15.08 4.49 11.17
N LEU A 81 14.79 3.67 10.16
CA LEU A 81 13.87 2.54 10.31
C LEU A 81 14.32 1.49 11.32
N PRO A 82 15.61 1.08 11.40
CA PRO A 82 16.01 0.08 12.38
C PRO A 82 15.72 0.49 13.81
N GLY A 83 16.04 1.73 14.19
CA GLY A 83 15.77 2.25 15.53
C GLY A 83 14.27 2.32 15.82
N ARG A 84 13.44 2.76 14.85
CA ARG A 84 11.98 2.82 15.03
C ARG A 84 11.35 1.43 15.14
N VAL A 85 11.83 0.48 14.34
CA VAL A 85 11.35 -0.92 14.40
C VAL A 85 11.70 -1.54 15.75
N VAL A 86 12.92 -1.40 16.24
CA VAL A 86 13.32 -1.92 17.56
C VAL A 86 12.47 -1.30 18.67
N TYR A 87 12.29 0.02 18.65
CA TYR A 87 11.51 0.75 19.65
C TYR A 87 10.03 0.26 19.72
N TRP A 88 9.37 0.12 18.58
CA TRP A 88 7.97 -0.30 18.55
C TRP A 88 7.81 -1.81 18.72
N ALA A 89 8.73 -2.63 18.21
CA ALA A 89 8.73 -4.07 18.38
C ALA A 89 8.79 -4.47 19.87
N ALA A 90 9.65 -3.80 20.66
CA ALA A 90 9.72 -4.00 22.10
C ALA A 90 8.40 -3.66 22.81
N ARG A 91 7.71 -2.57 22.42
CA ARG A 91 6.42 -2.17 23.01
C ARG A 91 5.26 -3.10 22.64
N MET A 92 5.33 -3.68 21.46
CA MET A 92 4.31 -4.61 20.96
C MET A 92 4.61 -6.06 21.32
N ASP A 93 5.76 -6.31 21.96
CA ASP A 93 6.25 -7.66 22.28
C ASP A 93 6.21 -8.56 21.04
N VAL A 94 6.85 -8.13 19.94
CA VAL A 94 6.99 -8.87 18.68
C VAL A 94 8.43 -8.84 18.20
N LEU A 95 8.83 -9.87 17.45
CA LEU A 95 10.21 -9.98 16.96
C LEU A 95 10.20 -10.10 15.42
N PRO A 96 10.53 -9.03 14.69
CA PRO A 96 10.74 -9.10 13.25
C PRO A 96 12.05 -9.83 12.92
N THR A 97 12.06 -10.59 11.81
CA THR A 97 13.23 -11.35 11.37
C THR A 97 14.20 -10.55 10.51
N GLY A 98 13.81 -9.36 10.06
CA GLY A 98 14.68 -8.48 9.28
C GLY A 98 13.91 -7.29 8.71
N ILE A 99 14.68 -6.32 8.20
CA ILE A 99 14.17 -5.09 7.60
C ILE A 99 14.78 -4.94 6.22
N ARG A 100 13.95 -4.58 5.23
CA ARG A 100 14.37 -4.25 3.88
C ARG A 100 13.75 -2.94 3.42
N ILE A 101 14.50 -2.15 2.67
CA ILE A 101 14.04 -0.91 2.06
C ILE A 101 14.00 -1.11 0.55
N THR A 102 12.89 -0.72 -0.08
CA THR A 102 12.64 -0.89 -1.52
C THR A 102 12.09 0.39 -2.12
N ALA A 103 12.16 0.53 -3.44
CA ALA A 103 11.54 1.62 -4.18
C ALA A 103 10.07 1.33 -4.57
N ALA A 104 9.33 0.58 -3.74
CA ALA A 104 7.92 0.28 -4.00
C ALA A 104 7.08 1.56 -3.97
N ARG A 105 6.28 1.80 -5.02
CA ARG A 105 5.41 2.98 -5.16
C ARG A 105 3.94 2.68 -4.83
N THR A 106 3.59 1.41 -4.59
CA THR A 106 2.20 0.97 -4.40
C THR A 106 1.84 0.65 -2.96
N ARG A 107 2.82 0.68 -2.05
CA ARG A 107 2.65 0.39 -0.63
C ARG A 107 3.76 1.03 0.19
N TRP A 108 3.45 1.43 1.41
CA TRP A 108 4.41 2.01 2.35
C TRP A 108 5.23 0.95 3.08
N GLY A 109 4.61 -0.19 3.38
CA GLY A 109 5.24 -1.31 4.04
C GLY A 109 4.66 -2.66 3.64
N SER A 110 5.23 -3.73 4.15
CA SER A 110 4.68 -5.09 4.14
C SER A 110 5.41 -5.98 5.13
N CYS A 111 4.67 -6.90 5.76
CA CYS A 111 5.21 -7.97 6.58
C CYS A 111 5.04 -9.31 5.86
N SER A 112 6.13 -10.05 5.68
CA SER A 112 6.09 -11.38 5.07
C SER A 112 5.54 -12.44 6.02
N GLY A 113 5.19 -13.63 5.50
CA GLY A 113 4.82 -14.79 6.32
C GLY A 113 5.93 -15.23 7.29
N LYS A 114 7.20 -14.89 7.00
CA LYS A 114 8.36 -15.14 7.85
C LYS A 114 8.69 -13.97 8.79
N ASN A 115 7.78 -13.02 8.98
CA ASN A 115 7.92 -11.83 9.84
C ASN A 115 9.06 -10.88 9.43
N SER A 116 9.51 -10.92 8.17
CA SER A 116 10.44 -9.93 7.62
C SER A 116 9.66 -8.72 7.13
N LEU A 117 10.10 -7.54 7.56
CA LEU A 117 9.49 -6.26 7.22
C LEU A 117 10.14 -5.67 5.97
N CYS A 118 9.33 -5.01 5.15
CA CYS A 118 9.81 -4.29 3.99
C CYS A 118 9.14 -2.91 3.96
N PHE A 119 9.92 -1.84 3.80
CA PHE A 119 9.41 -0.47 3.75
C PHE A 119 9.78 0.20 2.44
N SER A 120 8.94 1.13 2.01
CA SER A 120 9.22 1.98 0.86
C SER A 120 10.14 3.12 1.26
N LEU A 121 11.19 3.38 0.46
CA LEU A 121 12.05 4.56 0.65
C LEU A 121 11.26 5.88 0.57
N PHE A 122 10.15 5.91 -0.20
CA PHE A 122 9.30 7.09 -0.31
C PHE A 122 8.60 7.46 1.01
N LEU A 123 8.52 6.54 1.98
CA LEU A 123 8.02 6.81 3.32
C LEU A 123 8.89 7.86 4.04
N MET A 124 10.18 7.95 3.70
CA MET A 124 11.11 8.91 4.30
C MET A 124 10.84 10.38 3.93
N ARG A 125 9.91 10.63 3.04
CA ARG A 125 9.43 11.99 2.70
C ARG A 125 8.36 12.51 3.67
N TYR A 126 7.89 11.68 4.56
CA TYR A 126 6.82 11.98 5.51
C TYR A 126 7.36 12.22 6.92
N PRO A 127 6.59 12.89 7.80
CA PRO A 127 7.01 13.13 9.18
C PRO A 127 7.12 11.83 9.97
N MET A 128 7.84 11.88 11.09
CA MET A 128 8.13 10.71 11.93
C MET A 128 6.85 10.02 12.43
N GLU A 129 5.81 10.78 12.70
CA GLU A 129 4.51 10.28 13.14
C GLU A 129 3.88 9.33 12.10
N ALA A 130 3.99 9.67 10.82
CA ALA A 130 3.52 8.83 9.72
C ALA A 130 4.40 7.59 9.54
N ILE A 131 5.73 7.74 9.68
CA ILE A 131 6.68 6.62 9.64
C ILE A 131 6.35 5.62 10.76
N ASP A 132 6.17 6.10 11.98
CA ASP A 132 5.81 5.28 13.14
C ASP A 132 4.51 4.51 12.93
N ALA A 133 3.49 5.17 12.38
CA ALA A 133 2.22 4.53 12.11
C ALA A 133 2.36 3.36 11.12
N VAL A 134 3.20 3.51 10.09
CA VAL A 134 3.49 2.41 9.17
C VAL A 134 4.31 1.32 9.85
N VAL A 135 5.30 1.67 10.67
CA VAL A 135 6.10 0.69 11.41
C VAL A 135 5.23 -0.14 12.35
N VAL A 136 4.37 0.50 13.14
CA VAL A 136 3.42 -0.18 14.05
C VAL A 136 2.45 -1.08 13.26
N HIS A 137 1.96 -0.61 12.11
CA HIS A 137 1.09 -1.38 11.23
C HIS A 137 1.76 -2.68 10.76
N GLU A 138 2.99 -2.58 10.26
CA GLU A 138 3.71 -3.76 9.74
C GLU A 138 4.14 -4.71 10.87
N LEU A 139 4.45 -4.20 12.04
CA LEU A 139 4.73 -5.01 13.23
C LEU A 139 3.48 -5.76 13.72
N ALA A 140 2.30 -5.13 13.65
CA ALA A 140 1.04 -5.78 14.03
C ALA A 140 0.74 -7.01 13.15
N HIS A 141 1.20 -7.01 11.91
CA HIS A 141 1.10 -8.17 11.02
C HIS A 141 1.92 -9.38 11.45
N ILE A 142 2.85 -9.24 12.38
CA ILE A 142 3.55 -10.39 12.98
C ILE A 142 2.56 -11.27 13.76
N ARG A 143 1.64 -10.65 14.51
CA ARG A 143 0.60 -11.35 15.28
C ARG A 143 -0.68 -11.60 14.47
N HIS A 144 -1.13 -10.60 13.72
CA HIS A 144 -2.40 -10.62 12.98
C HIS A 144 -2.16 -10.39 11.49
N LYS A 145 -2.18 -11.46 10.68
CA LYS A 145 -1.91 -11.37 9.22
C LYS A 145 -3.02 -10.64 8.45
N ASN A 146 -4.22 -10.54 9.03
CA ASN A 146 -5.39 -9.90 8.44
C ASN A 146 -5.77 -8.64 9.22
N HIS A 147 -6.37 -7.66 8.56
CA HIS A 147 -6.85 -6.40 9.15
C HIS A 147 -8.22 -6.59 9.86
N GLY A 148 -8.32 -7.60 10.72
CA GLY A 148 -9.52 -7.84 11.52
C GLY A 148 -9.58 -6.93 12.78
N PRO A 149 -10.63 -7.10 13.61
CA PRO A 149 -10.79 -6.31 14.84
C PRO A 149 -9.59 -6.39 15.79
N ASP A 150 -8.99 -7.57 15.93
CA ASP A 150 -7.83 -7.78 16.81
C ASP A 150 -6.58 -7.06 16.31
N PHE A 151 -6.40 -6.98 14.98
CA PHE A 151 -5.34 -6.18 14.38
C PHE A 151 -5.47 -4.70 14.78
N TYR A 152 -6.65 -4.11 14.57
CA TYR A 152 -6.87 -2.70 14.90
C TYR A 152 -6.83 -2.45 16.40
N ARG A 153 -7.30 -3.38 17.22
CA ARG A 153 -7.17 -3.29 18.69
C ARG A 153 -5.70 -3.22 19.12
N LEU A 154 -4.84 -4.06 18.54
CA LEU A 154 -3.40 -4.03 18.80
C LEU A 154 -2.78 -2.71 18.35
N VAL A 155 -3.05 -2.28 17.11
CA VAL A 155 -2.48 -1.05 16.53
C VAL A 155 -2.93 0.19 17.32
N GLU A 156 -4.23 0.34 17.55
CA GLU A 156 -4.79 1.51 18.24
C GLU A 156 -4.47 1.49 19.76
N GLY A 157 -4.31 0.31 20.34
CA GLY A 157 -3.82 0.17 21.72
C GLY A 157 -2.35 0.54 21.86
N THR A 158 -1.53 0.32 20.85
CA THR A 158 -0.12 0.72 20.81
C THR A 158 0.06 2.19 20.45
N LEU A 159 -0.77 2.70 19.53
CA LEU A 159 -0.69 4.03 18.95
C LEU A 159 -2.13 4.62 18.88
N PRO A 160 -2.63 5.26 19.94
CA PRO A 160 -4.02 5.72 20.01
C PRO A 160 -4.42 6.69 18.90
N ASP A 161 -3.49 7.49 18.42
CA ASP A 161 -3.67 8.45 17.32
C ASP A 161 -3.31 7.87 15.91
N TYR A 162 -3.26 6.53 15.79
CA TYR A 162 -2.90 5.84 14.55
C TYR A 162 -3.64 6.37 13.32
N ARG A 163 -4.96 6.55 13.41
CA ARG A 163 -5.79 7.02 12.28
C ARG A 163 -5.40 8.42 11.81
N GLN A 164 -5.04 9.31 12.73
CA GLN A 164 -4.58 10.66 12.42
C GLN A 164 -3.22 10.60 11.71
N ARG A 165 -2.29 9.82 12.25
CA ARG A 165 -0.94 9.66 11.68
C ARG A 165 -0.95 9.04 10.28
N ILE A 166 -1.76 8.02 10.06
CA ILE A 166 -1.97 7.44 8.75
C ILE A 166 -2.58 8.45 7.76
N GLY A 167 -3.42 9.35 8.26
CA GLY A 167 -3.97 10.45 7.46
C GLY A 167 -2.90 11.37 6.87
N LEU A 168 -1.74 11.54 7.52
CA LEU A 168 -0.62 12.34 7.02
C LEU A 168 -0.06 11.83 5.70
N LEU A 169 -0.15 10.53 5.45
CA LEU A 169 0.31 9.92 4.20
C LEU A 169 -0.56 10.27 2.97
N LYS A 170 -1.74 10.85 3.18
CA LYS A 170 -2.63 11.35 2.12
C LYS A 170 -2.27 12.76 1.68
N LEU A 171 -1.49 13.48 2.49
CA LEU A 171 -1.04 14.82 2.20
C LEU A 171 0.22 14.77 1.33
N PRO A 172 0.47 15.79 0.48
CA PRO A 172 1.74 15.88 -0.23
C PRO A 172 2.89 15.93 0.80
N PRO A 173 4.00 15.23 0.54
CA PRO A 173 5.15 15.24 1.45
C PRO A 173 5.74 16.65 1.57
N SER A 174 6.19 17.02 2.76
CA SER A 174 6.81 18.30 3.06
C SER A 174 7.99 18.56 2.12
N GLY A 175 8.00 19.71 1.43
CA GLY A 175 9.08 20.12 0.53
C GLY A 175 8.87 19.81 -0.95
N SER A 176 7.73 19.26 -1.36
CA SER A 176 7.39 19.10 -2.77
C SER A 176 6.21 20.01 -3.15
N SER A 177 6.46 20.97 -4.03
CA SER A 177 5.40 21.67 -4.72
C SER A 177 4.56 20.65 -5.51
N GLY A 178 3.38 20.36 -4.99
CA GLY A 178 2.25 19.87 -5.76
C GLY A 178 2.31 18.46 -6.36
N ILE A 179 2.51 17.40 -5.56
CA ILE A 179 2.29 16.05 -6.08
C ILE A 179 1.55 15.20 -5.04
N LEU A 180 0.25 15.07 -5.25
CA LEU A 180 -0.62 14.13 -4.56
C LEU A 180 -0.26 12.69 -4.96
N ILE A 181 0.30 11.91 -4.03
CA ILE A 181 0.39 10.44 -4.16
C ILE A 181 -0.92 9.87 -3.62
N GLU A 182 -2.03 10.16 -4.28
CA GLU A 182 -3.36 9.69 -3.86
C GLU A 182 -3.62 8.21 -4.13
N ALA A 183 -2.82 7.57 -4.95
CA ALA A 183 -3.15 6.24 -5.48
C ALA A 183 -2.68 5.05 -4.63
N ALA A 184 -1.76 5.23 -3.68
CA ALA A 184 -1.13 4.09 -3.00
C ALA A 184 -1.86 3.61 -1.73
N PHE A 185 -2.73 4.45 -1.14
CA PHE A 185 -3.28 4.17 0.18
C PHE A 185 -4.60 3.40 0.18
N SER A 186 -5.36 3.44 -0.90
CA SER A 186 -6.64 2.70 -1.01
C SER A 186 -6.44 1.18 -0.96
N TYR A 187 -5.24 0.68 -1.21
CA TYR A 187 -4.98 -0.75 -1.35
C TYR A 187 -4.66 -1.47 -0.04
N CYS A 188 -4.15 -0.77 0.98
CA CYS A 188 -3.78 -1.39 2.25
C CYS A 188 -4.91 -1.36 3.30
N VAL A 189 -5.81 -0.35 3.22
CA VAL A 189 -6.88 -0.15 4.22
C VAL A 189 -8.19 -0.87 3.84
N HIS A 190 -8.40 -1.26 2.58
CA HIS A 190 -9.67 -1.80 2.07
C HIS A 190 -9.60 -3.21 1.50
N ARG A 191 -8.64 -4.05 1.89
CA ARG A 191 -8.86 -5.50 1.77
C ARG A 191 -9.79 -5.98 2.89
N LYS A 192 -11.05 -5.54 2.83
CA LYS A 192 -12.14 -6.35 3.38
C LYS A 192 -12.27 -7.57 2.47
N ASN A 193 -12.00 -8.72 3.06
CA ASN A 193 -12.48 -10.05 2.69
C ASN A 193 -12.79 -10.27 1.20
N VAL A 194 -11.93 -11.02 0.52
CA VAL A 194 -12.42 -12.00 -0.44
C VAL A 194 -11.95 -13.35 0.08
N ILE A 195 -12.92 -14.06 0.67
CA ILE A 195 -12.88 -15.50 0.91
C ILE A 195 -12.72 -16.18 -0.44
#